data_24768b5b727ce3b5d1b6f70fc5db9836
#
_entry.id   24768b5b727ce3b5d1b6f70fc5db9836
#
_cell.length_a   1.000
_cell.length_b   1.000
_cell.length_c   1.000
_cell.angle_alpha   90.00
_cell.angle_beta   90.00
_cell.angle_gamma   90.00
#
_symmetry.space_group_name_H-M   'P 1'
#
loop_
_entity.id
_entity.type
_entity.pdbx_description
1 polymer ?
#
loop_
_entity_poly.entity_id
_entity_poly.type
_entity_poly.pdbx_seq_one_letter_code
_entity_poly.pdbx_strand_id
1 'polypeptide(L)'
;MITIIFAPPRTGKTCLMTHLLYEQAFNRERNKQMTMEILDKNRNGFNLSIPCHCVSSNYPIIFKKFGYSPRSSRIINPYRLGFNNDKIWTHFNLPYECIGITEAQKYLNSRMSIYFPEWQSRWYEQHGHNNLDIFLDTQRPMLIDVNIRELSRFLEVISLNILKDKNGKIRALIWTVREIENSSLFDKYMSSGKKDSSCYREYKIIADYNVFNMYDSQSCKPKFYDGHFNDDFDYLQCENTDNTLNGYIAYLEKYDDELPDGFYQRRKNVI
;
A
#
# COMPACT_ATOMS: atom_id res chain seq x y z
N MET A 1 -11.09 1.42 2.40
CA MET A 1 -11.13 0.49 3.56
C MET A 1 -9.72 0.23 4.06
N ILE A 2 -9.50 0.06 5.38
CA ILE A 2 -8.19 -0.34 5.92
C ILE A 2 -8.22 -1.83 6.27
N THR A 3 -7.21 -2.58 5.83
CA THR A 3 -7.08 -4.03 6.10
C THR A 3 -5.71 -4.31 6.71
N ILE A 4 -5.67 -4.81 7.93
CA ILE A 4 -4.44 -5.24 8.61
C ILE A 4 -4.22 -6.72 8.35
N ILE A 5 -3.19 -7.06 7.59
CA ILE A 5 -2.77 -8.43 7.29
C ILE A 5 -1.70 -8.83 8.31
N PHE A 6 -1.96 -9.86 9.09
CA PHE A 6 -1.03 -10.25 10.14
C PHE A 6 -0.78 -11.75 10.21
N ALA A 7 0.40 -12.11 10.63
CA ALA A 7 0.81 -13.48 10.95
C ALA A 7 2.26 -13.50 11.44
N PRO A 8 2.77 -14.62 11.93
CA PRO A 8 4.19 -14.81 12.21
C PRO A 8 5.10 -14.54 10.99
N PRO A 9 6.41 -14.37 11.20
CA PRO A 9 7.37 -14.25 10.10
C PRO A 9 7.29 -15.45 9.14
N ARG A 10 7.56 -15.20 7.84
CA ARG A 10 7.65 -16.24 6.79
C ARG A 10 6.35 -16.98 6.48
N THR A 11 5.20 -16.48 6.85
CA THR A 11 3.87 -17.05 6.54
C THR A 11 3.27 -16.54 5.23
N GLY A 12 3.98 -15.67 4.49
CA GLY A 12 3.50 -15.18 3.20
C GLY A 12 2.58 -13.96 3.25
N LYS A 13 2.63 -13.14 4.34
CA LYS A 13 1.84 -11.88 4.47
C LYS A 13 2.07 -10.92 3.32
N THR A 14 3.33 -10.53 3.12
CA THR A 14 3.70 -9.59 2.03
C THR A 14 3.36 -10.18 0.66
N CYS A 15 3.51 -11.51 0.50
CA CYS A 15 3.10 -12.20 -0.72
C CYS A 15 1.58 -12.09 -0.95
N LEU A 16 0.77 -12.28 0.10
CA LEU A 16 -0.68 -12.08 0.02
C LEU A 16 -1.02 -10.63 -0.30
N MET A 17 -0.40 -9.67 0.39
CA MET A 17 -0.62 -8.25 0.13
C MET A 17 -0.26 -7.90 -1.33
N THR A 18 0.85 -8.41 -1.84
CA THR A 18 1.24 -8.21 -3.24
C THR A 18 0.20 -8.79 -4.21
N HIS A 19 -0.36 -9.96 -3.91
CA HIS A 19 -1.46 -10.53 -4.71
C HIS A 19 -2.70 -9.63 -4.70
N LEU A 20 -3.13 -9.15 -3.53
CA LEU A 20 -4.28 -8.26 -3.42
C LEU A 20 -4.07 -6.95 -4.19
N LEU A 21 -2.87 -6.38 -4.11
CA LEU A 21 -2.51 -5.19 -4.88
C LEU A 21 -2.45 -5.47 -6.38
N TYR A 22 -1.97 -6.64 -6.79
CA TYR A 22 -1.97 -7.07 -8.19
C TYR A 22 -3.39 -7.11 -8.78
N GLU A 23 -4.34 -7.69 -8.07
CA GLU A 23 -5.73 -7.72 -8.49
C GLU A 23 -6.30 -6.31 -8.68
N GLN A 24 -5.95 -5.38 -7.79
CA GLN A 24 -6.37 -3.99 -7.89
C GLN A 24 -5.68 -3.24 -9.05
N ALA A 25 -4.42 -3.53 -9.34
CA ALA A 25 -3.70 -2.90 -10.46
C ALA A 25 -4.38 -3.14 -11.82
N PHE A 26 -5.07 -4.26 -11.97
CA PHE A 26 -5.82 -4.61 -13.18
C PHE A 26 -7.34 -4.47 -13.05
N ASN A 27 -7.82 -3.85 -11.98
CA ASN A 27 -9.23 -3.54 -11.78
C ASN A 27 -9.64 -2.36 -12.69
N ARG A 28 -10.37 -2.66 -13.77
CA ARG A 28 -10.74 -1.69 -14.80
C ARG A 28 -11.63 -0.56 -14.28
N GLU A 29 -12.60 -0.89 -13.44
CA GLU A 29 -13.54 0.11 -12.93
C GLU A 29 -12.81 1.08 -11.99
N ARG A 30 -11.95 0.58 -11.12
CA ARG A 30 -11.18 1.41 -10.20
C ARG A 30 -10.21 2.33 -10.96
N ASN A 31 -9.51 1.80 -11.93
CA ASN A 31 -8.61 2.60 -12.80
C ASN A 31 -9.37 3.65 -13.59
N LYS A 32 -10.57 3.34 -14.09
CA LYS A 32 -11.43 4.29 -14.77
C LYS A 32 -11.88 5.43 -13.85
N GLN A 33 -12.36 5.09 -12.65
CA GLN A 33 -12.80 6.08 -11.66
C GLN A 33 -11.66 7.01 -11.24
N MET A 34 -10.47 6.46 -10.96
CA MET A 34 -9.27 7.24 -10.67
C MET A 34 -8.93 8.20 -11.82
N THR A 35 -8.95 7.70 -13.05
CA THR A 35 -8.66 8.52 -14.24
C THR A 35 -9.65 9.67 -14.39
N MET A 36 -10.94 9.41 -14.20
CA MET A 36 -11.97 10.44 -14.28
C MET A 36 -11.78 11.52 -13.22
N GLU A 37 -11.49 11.13 -12.00
CA GLU A 37 -11.25 12.05 -10.87
C GLU A 37 -10.01 12.92 -11.12
N ILE A 38 -8.91 12.32 -11.63
CA ILE A 38 -7.70 13.07 -11.97
C ILE A 38 -7.97 14.06 -13.09
N LEU A 39 -8.72 13.67 -14.13
CA LEU A 39 -9.09 14.56 -15.21
C LEU A 39 -9.96 15.73 -14.72
N ASP A 40 -10.89 15.47 -13.80
CA ASP A 40 -11.71 16.53 -13.21
C ASP A 40 -10.85 17.51 -12.39
N LYS A 41 -9.96 16.99 -11.55
CA LYS A 41 -8.98 17.84 -10.84
C LYS A 41 -8.13 18.66 -11.81
N ASN A 42 -7.66 18.09 -12.90
CA ASN A 42 -6.89 18.80 -13.90
C ASN A 42 -7.69 19.91 -14.59
N ARG A 43 -8.99 19.72 -14.84
CA ARG A 43 -9.89 20.78 -15.32
C ARG A 43 -9.99 21.95 -14.33
N ASN A 44 -9.91 21.65 -13.04
CA ASN A 44 -9.95 22.63 -11.96
C ASN A 44 -8.57 23.26 -11.63
N GLY A 45 -7.60 23.10 -12.52
CA GLY A 45 -6.31 23.79 -12.44
C GLY A 45 -5.15 22.95 -11.89
N PHE A 46 -5.39 21.69 -11.49
CA PHE A 46 -4.32 20.76 -11.16
C PHE A 46 -3.64 20.23 -12.43
N ASN A 47 -2.44 19.71 -12.30
CA ASN A 47 -1.71 19.10 -13.42
C ASN A 47 -1.14 17.74 -13.00
N LEU A 48 -2.02 16.81 -12.67
CA LEU A 48 -1.67 15.47 -12.24
C LEU A 48 -1.52 14.57 -13.46
N SER A 49 -0.45 13.77 -13.47
CA SER A 49 -0.28 12.71 -14.46
C SER A 49 -1.19 11.53 -14.13
N ILE A 50 -1.81 10.94 -15.13
CA ILE A 50 -2.63 9.75 -14.98
C ILE A 50 -1.70 8.54 -14.91
N PRO A 51 -1.67 7.80 -13.79
CA PRO A 51 -0.85 6.59 -13.69
C PRO A 51 -1.44 5.45 -14.51
N CYS A 52 -0.63 4.44 -14.78
CA CYS A 52 -1.08 3.25 -15.51
C CYS A 52 -2.01 2.34 -14.70
N HIS A 53 -2.01 2.47 -13.39
CA HIS A 53 -2.87 1.74 -12.45
C HIS A 53 -2.97 2.48 -11.10
N CYS A 54 -3.93 2.07 -10.28
CA CYS A 54 -4.26 2.71 -9.01
C CYS A 54 -3.52 2.13 -7.78
N VAL A 55 -2.29 1.65 -7.94
CA VAL A 55 -1.57 0.96 -6.84
C VAL A 55 -0.28 1.66 -6.48
N SER A 56 -0.06 1.83 -5.17
CA SER A 56 1.19 2.27 -4.59
C SER A 56 1.61 1.42 -3.38
N SER A 57 2.90 1.44 -3.07
CA SER A 57 3.45 0.66 -1.95
C SER A 57 4.79 1.25 -1.47
N ASN A 58 5.20 0.90 -0.25
CA ASN A 58 6.51 1.26 0.29
C ASN A 58 7.62 0.27 -0.11
N TYR A 59 7.34 -0.60 -1.06
CA TYR A 59 8.32 -1.53 -1.65
C TYR A 59 8.00 -1.71 -3.14
N PRO A 60 9.00 -1.95 -4.00
CA PRO A 60 8.77 -2.08 -5.43
C PRO A 60 8.01 -3.38 -5.75
N ILE A 61 6.97 -3.24 -6.54
CA ILE A 61 6.18 -4.35 -7.10
C ILE A 61 6.16 -4.18 -8.61
N ILE A 62 6.55 -5.23 -9.34
CA ILE A 62 6.50 -5.24 -10.80
C ILE A 62 5.29 -6.05 -11.25
N PHE A 63 4.28 -5.37 -11.78
CA PHE A 63 3.08 -5.99 -12.31
C PHE A 63 3.30 -6.41 -13.76
N LYS A 64 3.07 -7.68 -14.06
CA LYS A 64 3.17 -8.23 -15.40
C LYS A 64 1.95 -9.09 -15.69
N LYS A 65 1.17 -8.69 -16.68
CA LYS A 65 0.01 -9.44 -17.16
C LYS A 65 0.16 -9.66 -18.68
N PHE A 66 -0.35 -10.79 -19.15
CA PHE A 66 -0.31 -11.12 -20.59
C PHE A 66 -0.93 -9.98 -21.43
N GLY A 67 -0.23 -9.58 -22.49
CA GLY A 67 -0.67 -8.47 -23.36
C GLY A 67 -0.37 -7.06 -22.84
N TYR A 68 0.22 -6.93 -21.64
CA TYR A 68 0.60 -5.63 -21.07
C TYR A 68 2.11 -5.56 -20.85
N SER A 69 2.67 -4.38 -21.04
CA SER A 69 4.04 -4.10 -20.62
C SER A 69 4.15 -4.19 -19.08
N PRO A 70 5.27 -4.66 -18.54
CA PRO A 70 5.52 -4.62 -17.10
C PRO A 70 5.40 -3.18 -16.57
N ARG A 71 4.77 -3.03 -15.41
CA ARG A 71 4.61 -1.76 -14.69
C ARG A 71 5.01 -1.96 -13.25
N SER A 72 5.59 -0.95 -12.62
CA SER A 72 5.87 -0.97 -11.18
C SER A 72 4.76 -0.30 -10.39
N SER A 73 4.65 -0.64 -9.10
CA SER A 73 3.90 0.18 -8.15
C SER A 73 4.55 1.56 -8.05
N ARG A 74 3.72 2.54 -7.77
CA ARG A 74 4.19 3.83 -7.29
C ARG A 74 4.82 3.65 -5.91
N ILE A 75 6.03 4.17 -5.70
CA ILE A 75 6.69 4.12 -4.38
C ILE A 75 6.21 5.29 -3.53
N ILE A 76 5.88 4.99 -2.28
CA ILE A 76 5.41 5.98 -1.30
C ILE A 76 6.26 5.91 -0.02
N ASN A 77 6.39 7.05 0.63
CA ASN A 77 6.92 7.14 1.97
C ASN A 77 5.79 7.11 3.01
N PRO A 78 5.65 6.02 3.82
CA PRO A 78 4.57 5.92 4.79
C PRO A 78 4.58 7.01 5.87
N TYR A 79 5.71 7.63 6.17
CA TYR A 79 5.79 8.75 7.12
C TYR A 79 5.16 10.03 6.59
N ARG A 80 4.97 10.13 5.28
CA ARG A 80 4.46 11.33 4.62
C ARG A 80 3.03 11.19 4.09
N LEU A 81 2.40 10.05 4.29
CA LEU A 81 1.01 9.86 3.91
C LEU A 81 0.11 10.84 4.65
N GLY A 82 -0.65 11.62 3.91
CA GLY A 82 -1.53 12.65 4.44
C GLY A 82 -0.82 13.96 4.79
N PHE A 83 0.48 14.08 4.54
CA PHE A 83 1.17 15.34 4.73
C PHE A 83 0.50 16.44 3.89
N ASN A 84 0.02 17.45 4.57
CA ASN A 84 -0.60 18.62 3.98
C ASN A 84 0.22 19.85 4.40
N ASN A 85 0.91 20.44 3.45
CA ASN A 85 1.39 21.80 3.61
C ASN A 85 0.25 22.72 3.11
N ASP A 86 -0.17 23.70 3.90
CA ASP A 86 -1.28 24.61 3.57
C ASP A 86 -1.17 25.28 2.20
N LYS A 87 0.02 25.28 1.62
CA LYS A 87 0.32 25.82 0.30
C LYS A 87 0.27 24.78 -0.82
N ILE A 88 0.30 23.50 -0.50
CA ILE A 88 0.43 22.42 -1.46
C ILE A 88 -0.55 21.32 -1.07
N TRP A 89 -1.63 21.28 -1.79
CA TRP A 89 -2.61 20.20 -1.75
C TRP A 89 -1.99 18.93 -2.32
N THR A 90 -0.98 18.43 -1.68
CA THR A 90 -0.35 17.21 -2.09
C THR A 90 -0.84 16.12 -1.20
N HIS A 91 -1.90 15.55 -1.60
CA HIS A 91 -2.08 14.18 -1.23
C HIS A 91 -0.97 13.40 -1.92
N PHE A 92 -0.15 12.75 -1.16
CA PHE A 92 0.73 11.71 -1.68
C PHE A 92 -0.05 10.51 -2.22
N ASN A 93 -1.36 10.51 -2.07
CA ASN A 93 -2.26 9.52 -2.61
C ASN A 93 -3.18 10.13 -3.67
N LEU A 94 -3.50 9.32 -4.65
CA LEU A 94 -4.51 9.63 -5.65
C LEU A 94 -5.88 9.12 -5.18
N PRO A 95 -6.98 9.72 -5.63
CA PRO A 95 -8.30 9.17 -5.37
C PRO A 95 -8.41 7.75 -5.95
N TYR A 96 -9.15 6.88 -5.28
CA TYR A 96 -9.29 5.45 -5.62
C TYR A 96 -7.99 4.64 -5.56
N GLU A 97 -6.94 5.14 -4.93
CA GLU A 97 -5.67 4.44 -4.84
C GLU A 97 -5.74 3.26 -3.87
N CYS A 98 -5.02 2.20 -4.21
CA CYS A 98 -4.77 1.06 -3.33
C CYS A 98 -3.34 1.14 -2.81
N ILE A 99 -3.19 1.21 -1.50
CA ILE A 99 -1.91 1.46 -0.84
C ILE A 99 -1.49 0.22 -0.06
N GLY A 100 -0.28 -0.28 -0.33
CA GLY A 100 0.32 -1.38 0.42
C GLY A 100 1.51 -0.93 1.26
N ILE A 101 1.46 -1.16 2.57
CA ILE A 101 2.55 -0.83 3.49
C ILE A 101 3.03 -2.10 4.19
N THR A 102 4.21 -2.57 3.81
CA THR A 102 4.86 -3.71 4.50
C THR A 102 5.55 -3.25 5.77
N GLU A 103 5.61 -4.16 6.77
CA GLU A 103 6.18 -3.88 8.10
C GLU A 103 5.58 -2.63 8.75
N ALA A 104 4.25 -2.47 8.63
CA ALA A 104 3.51 -1.27 9.02
C ALA A 104 3.76 -0.84 10.47
N GLN A 105 4.08 -1.78 11.37
CA GLN A 105 4.43 -1.46 12.76
C GLN A 105 5.70 -0.57 12.90
N LYS A 106 6.50 -0.40 11.86
CA LYS A 106 7.63 0.52 11.88
C LYS A 106 7.18 1.98 11.75
N TYR A 107 6.13 2.20 11.00
CA TYR A 107 5.63 3.52 10.64
C TYR A 107 4.47 3.98 11.53
N LEU A 108 3.66 3.03 11.99
CA LEU A 108 2.38 3.25 12.66
C LEU A 108 2.39 2.66 14.08
N ASN A 109 3.50 2.81 14.79
CA ASN A 109 3.71 2.15 16.08
C ASN A 109 2.97 2.88 17.22
N SER A 110 2.07 2.21 17.89
CA SER A 110 1.32 2.72 19.04
C SER A 110 2.20 3.20 20.21
N ARG A 111 3.42 2.66 20.35
CA ARG A 111 4.39 3.11 21.36
C ARG A 111 5.07 4.42 21.00
N MET A 112 4.97 4.82 19.75
CA MET A 112 5.52 6.07 19.21
C MET A 112 4.41 7.09 18.96
N SER A 113 3.23 6.92 19.56
CA SER A 113 2.05 7.75 19.35
C SER A 113 2.28 9.25 19.55
N ILE A 114 3.23 9.62 20.44
CA ILE A 114 3.66 11.02 20.62
C ILE A 114 4.26 11.61 19.33
N TYR A 115 4.84 10.77 18.49
CA TYR A 115 5.45 11.15 17.21
C TYR A 115 4.55 10.89 16.00
N PHE A 116 3.34 10.32 16.23
CA PHE A 116 2.36 10.11 15.19
C PHE A 116 1.58 11.43 14.99
N PRO A 117 1.84 12.17 13.92
CA PRO A 117 1.29 13.50 13.77
C PRO A 117 -0.23 13.43 13.57
N GLU A 118 -0.91 14.42 14.13
CA GLU A 118 -2.38 14.52 14.06
C GLU A 118 -2.90 14.53 12.62
N TRP A 119 -2.18 15.18 11.71
CA TRP A 119 -2.55 15.21 10.29
C TRP A 119 -2.52 13.81 9.66
N GLN A 120 -1.62 12.92 10.09
CA GLN A 120 -1.54 11.55 9.59
C GLN A 120 -2.69 10.70 10.16
N SER A 121 -3.05 10.87 11.43
CA SER A 121 -4.24 10.23 12.01
C SER A 121 -5.50 10.63 11.24
N ARG A 122 -5.70 11.91 11.04
CA ARG A 122 -6.83 12.44 10.26
C ARG A 122 -6.88 11.89 8.83
N TRP A 123 -5.74 11.70 8.21
CA TRP A 123 -5.68 11.13 6.87
C TRP A 123 -6.20 9.69 6.84
N TYR A 124 -5.81 8.86 7.82
CA TYR A 124 -6.34 7.51 7.95
C TYR A 124 -7.85 7.52 8.25
N GLU A 125 -8.32 8.41 9.09
CA GLU A 125 -9.76 8.59 9.37
C GLU A 125 -10.55 8.97 8.11
N GLN A 126 -9.97 9.76 7.24
CA GLN A 126 -10.61 10.27 6.03
C GLN A 126 -10.39 9.40 4.77
N HIS A 127 -9.72 8.26 4.90
CA HIS A 127 -9.42 7.38 3.76
C HIS A 127 -10.65 7.05 2.90
N GLY A 128 -11.82 6.92 3.51
CA GLY A 128 -13.08 6.65 2.82
C GLY A 128 -13.54 7.77 1.90
N HIS A 129 -13.26 9.03 2.23
CA HIS A 129 -13.64 10.19 1.40
C HIS A 129 -12.88 10.23 0.07
N ASN A 130 -11.68 9.66 0.04
CA ASN A 130 -10.86 9.53 -1.17
C ASN A 130 -11.00 8.16 -1.83
N ASN A 131 -11.89 7.31 -1.35
CA ASN A 131 -12.09 5.94 -1.82
C ASN A 131 -10.80 5.09 -1.79
N LEU A 132 -9.97 5.29 -0.77
CA LEU A 132 -8.72 4.55 -0.62
C LEU A 132 -8.95 3.16 -0.04
N ASP A 133 -8.18 2.19 -0.54
CA ASP A 133 -7.98 0.91 0.12
C ASP A 133 -6.53 0.81 0.61
N ILE A 134 -6.37 0.55 1.90
CA ILE A 134 -5.06 0.53 2.55
C ILE A 134 -4.84 -0.86 3.13
N PHE A 135 -3.78 -1.51 2.67
CA PHE A 135 -3.32 -2.81 3.16
C PHE A 135 -2.06 -2.63 4.00
N LEU A 136 -2.12 -3.05 5.25
CA LEU A 136 -1.03 -2.92 6.21
C LEU A 136 -0.57 -4.32 6.59
N ASP A 137 0.64 -4.74 6.22
CA ASP A 137 1.15 -6.01 6.73
C ASP A 137 1.98 -5.81 8.00
N THR A 138 1.78 -6.68 8.97
CA THR A 138 2.47 -6.65 10.26
C THR A 138 2.63 -8.05 10.86
N GLN A 139 3.68 -8.23 11.67
CA GLN A 139 3.82 -9.42 12.49
C GLN A 139 3.06 -9.29 13.82
N ARG A 140 2.86 -8.07 14.28
CA ARG A 140 2.28 -7.75 15.59
C ARG A 140 1.22 -6.67 15.46
N PRO A 141 -0.04 -7.02 15.17
CA PRO A 141 -1.11 -6.05 14.94
C PRO A 141 -1.33 -5.12 16.14
N MET A 142 -1.07 -5.59 17.37
CA MET A 142 -1.17 -4.76 18.58
C MET A 142 -0.14 -3.63 18.66
N LEU A 143 0.88 -3.62 17.80
CA LEU A 143 1.83 -2.50 17.69
C LEU A 143 1.33 -1.41 16.73
N ILE A 144 0.31 -1.66 15.93
CA ILE A 144 -0.32 -0.62 15.11
C ILE A 144 -1.10 0.31 16.03
N ASP A 145 -1.08 1.60 15.72
CA ASP A 145 -1.81 2.62 16.46
C ASP A 145 -3.29 2.27 16.63
N VAL A 146 -3.86 2.58 17.80
CA VAL A 146 -5.22 2.19 18.17
C VAL A 146 -6.26 2.81 17.25
N ASN A 147 -6.10 4.06 16.86
CA ASN A 147 -7.05 4.75 15.99
C ASN A 147 -7.13 4.08 14.62
N ILE A 148 -5.99 3.64 14.09
CA ILE A 148 -5.94 2.90 12.81
C ILE A 148 -6.58 1.51 12.98
N ARG A 149 -6.30 0.81 14.08
CA ARG A 149 -6.91 -0.50 14.34
C ARG A 149 -8.43 -0.45 14.44
N GLU A 150 -8.97 0.61 15.05
CA GLU A 150 -10.42 0.79 15.18
C GLU A 150 -11.11 0.99 13.82
N LEU A 151 -10.42 1.54 12.85
CA LEU A 151 -10.90 1.73 11.47
C LEU A 151 -10.68 0.51 10.56
N SER A 152 -10.04 -0.53 11.08
CA SER A 152 -9.54 -1.65 10.27
C SER A 152 -10.38 -2.91 10.41
N ARG A 153 -10.43 -3.68 9.34
CA ARG A 153 -10.64 -5.13 9.40
C ARG A 153 -9.29 -5.84 9.47
N PHE A 154 -9.32 -7.09 9.93
CA PHE A 154 -8.10 -7.87 10.14
C PHE A 154 -8.14 -9.15 9.30
N LEU A 155 -7.01 -9.49 8.73
CA LEU A 155 -6.82 -10.69 7.92
C LEU A 155 -5.62 -11.49 8.45
N GLU A 156 -5.88 -12.54 9.22
CA GLU A 156 -4.83 -13.43 9.70
C GLU A 156 -4.48 -14.47 8.63
N VAL A 157 -3.20 -14.54 8.27
CA VAL A 157 -2.70 -15.60 7.38
C VAL A 157 -2.34 -16.82 8.22
N ILE A 158 -3.10 -17.88 8.07
CA ILE A 158 -2.91 -19.15 8.79
C ILE A 158 -1.84 -20.01 8.11
N SER A 159 -1.92 -20.13 6.79
CA SER A 159 -0.97 -20.92 6.01
C SER A 159 -0.86 -20.44 4.57
N LEU A 160 0.27 -20.75 3.95
CA LEU A 160 0.50 -20.61 2.52
C LEU A 160 0.93 -21.96 1.95
N ASN A 161 0.13 -22.51 1.07
CA ASN A 161 0.42 -23.72 0.30
C ASN A 161 0.88 -23.33 -1.11
N ILE A 162 1.99 -23.92 -1.55
CA ILE A 162 2.60 -23.66 -2.85
C ILE A 162 2.41 -24.88 -3.73
N LEU A 163 1.59 -24.78 -4.77
CA LEU A 163 1.42 -25.81 -5.75
C LEU A 163 2.48 -25.67 -6.85
N LYS A 164 3.20 -26.76 -7.11
CA LYS A 164 4.24 -26.84 -8.15
C LYS A 164 3.86 -27.87 -9.20
N ASP A 165 4.33 -27.66 -10.42
CA ASP A 165 4.26 -28.65 -11.48
C ASP A 165 5.38 -29.72 -11.34
N LYS A 166 5.39 -30.66 -12.28
CA LYS A 166 6.38 -31.76 -12.33
C LYS A 166 7.82 -31.26 -12.48
N ASN A 167 8.00 -30.04 -12.98
CA ASN A 167 9.30 -29.38 -13.17
C ASN A 167 9.67 -28.47 -11.99
N GLY A 168 8.91 -28.47 -10.91
CA GLY A 168 9.13 -27.62 -9.74
C GLY A 168 8.69 -26.16 -9.90
N LYS A 169 8.09 -25.79 -11.04
CA LYS A 169 7.59 -24.42 -11.28
C LYS A 169 6.30 -24.20 -10.50
N ILE A 170 6.19 -23.06 -9.83
CA ILE A 170 5.00 -22.65 -9.08
C ILE A 170 3.84 -22.46 -10.05
N ARG A 171 2.73 -23.15 -9.79
CA ARG A 171 1.48 -23.08 -10.54
C ARG A 171 0.44 -22.23 -9.84
N ALA A 172 0.34 -22.39 -8.52
CA ALA A 172 -0.58 -21.58 -7.72
C ALA A 172 -0.07 -21.41 -6.30
N LEU A 173 -0.55 -20.37 -5.68
CA LEU A 173 -0.38 -20.07 -4.25
C LEU A 173 -1.76 -20.08 -3.62
N ILE A 174 -1.91 -20.75 -2.48
CA ILE A 174 -3.18 -20.90 -1.77
C ILE A 174 -2.94 -20.45 -0.32
N TRP A 175 -3.51 -19.32 0.05
CA TRP A 175 -3.54 -18.86 1.44
C TRP A 175 -4.83 -19.35 2.12
N THR A 176 -4.70 -19.87 3.32
CA THR A 176 -5.84 -20.01 4.25
C THR A 176 -5.81 -18.79 5.16
N VAL A 177 -6.90 -18.06 5.22
CA VAL A 177 -7.00 -16.81 5.95
C VAL A 177 -8.22 -16.81 6.87
N ARG A 178 -8.11 -16.05 7.97
CA ARG A 178 -9.23 -15.71 8.86
C ARG A 178 -9.48 -14.21 8.77
N GLU A 179 -10.66 -13.84 8.35
CA GLU A 179 -11.11 -12.47 8.28
C GLU A 179 -11.91 -12.12 9.54
N ILE A 180 -11.54 -11.02 10.17
CA ILE A 180 -12.18 -10.46 11.35
C ILE A 180 -12.63 -9.04 10.99
N GLU A 181 -13.93 -8.76 11.11
CA GLU A 181 -14.55 -7.58 10.51
C GLU A 181 -14.17 -6.25 11.17
N ASN A 182 -13.89 -6.27 12.47
CA ASN A 182 -13.64 -5.05 13.24
C ASN A 182 -12.76 -5.29 14.46
N SER A 183 -12.35 -4.18 15.10
CA SER A 183 -11.45 -4.20 16.26
C SER A 183 -12.05 -4.90 17.48
N SER A 184 -13.35 -4.77 17.74
CA SER A 184 -14.01 -5.42 18.87
C SER A 184 -13.98 -6.95 18.77
N LEU A 185 -14.26 -7.49 17.59
CA LEU A 185 -14.13 -8.93 17.32
C LEU A 185 -12.67 -9.36 17.35
N PHE A 186 -11.76 -8.50 16.91
CA PHE A 186 -10.33 -8.78 16.96
C PHE A 186 -9.82 -8.88 18.41
N ASP A 187 -10.22 -7.98 19.30
CA ASP A 187 -9.84 -8.02 20.70
C ASP A 187 -10.40 -9.26 21.40
N LYS A 188 -11.65 -9.62 21.11
CA LYS A 188 -12.27 -10.86 21.59
C LYS A 188 -11.51 -12.09 21.06
N TYR A 189 -11.15 -12.10 19.78
CA TYR A 189 -10.36 -13.16 19.17
C TYR A 189 -8.99 -13.34 19.83
N MET A 190 -8.29 -12.24 20.06
CA MET A 190 -6.96 -12.26 20.72
C MET A 190 -7.05 -12.69 22.17
N SER A 191 -8.05 -12.21 22.93
CA SER A 191 -8.25 -12.58 24.34
C SER A 191 -8.66 -14.03 24.54
N SER A 192 -9.39 -14.62 23.57
CA SER A 192 -9.72 -16.06 23.55
C SER A 192 -8.53 -16.98 23.19
N GLY A 193 -7.34 -16.43 22.98
CA GLY A 193 -6.20 -17.17 22.45
C GLY A 193 -6.43 -17.69 21.02
N LYS A 194 -7.19 -16.95 20.22
CA LYS A 194 -7.53 -17.27 18.82
C LYS A 194 -8.39 -18.51 18.64
N LYS A 195 -9.18 -18.86 19.63
CA LYS A 195 -10.00 -20.09 19.63
C LYS A 195 -11.47 -19.84 19.35
N ASP A 196 -11.97 -18.63 19.54
CA ASP A 196 -13.39 -18.31 19.34
C ASP A 196 -13.70 -18.16 17.85
N SER A 197 -14.29 -19.18 17.26
CA SER A 197 -14.68 -19.21 15.86
C SER A 197 -15.83 -18.24 15.50
N SER A 198 -16.54 -17.71 16.48
CA SER A 198 -17.56 -16.68 16.25
C SER A 198 -16.98 -15.32 15.85
N CYS A 199 -15.68 -15.12 16.05
CA CYS A 199 -15.00 -13.86 15.78
C CYS A 199 -14.50 -13.71 14.34
N TYR A 200 -14.46 -14.78 13.55
CA TYR A 200 -13.85 -14.76 12.22
C TYR A 200 -14.58 -15.62 11.21
N ARG A 201 -14.34 -15.32 9.94
CA ARG A 201 -14.68 -16.18 8.80
C ARG A 201 -13.40 -16.72 8.18
N GLU A 202 -13.29 -18.05 8.06
CA GLU A 202 -12.14 -18.70 7.43
C GLU A 202 -12.43 -19.03 5.96
N TYR A 203 -11.51 -18.70 5.07
CA TYR A 203 -11.61 -19.02 3.65
C TYR A 203 -10.24 -19.10 2.98
N LYS A 204 -10.21 -19.46 1.71
CA LYS A 204 -8.99 -19.55 0.91
C LYS A 204 -8.93 -18.45 -0.14
N ILE A 205 -7.74 -17.87 -0.30
CA ILE A 205 -7.40 -16.97 -1.40
C ILE A 205 -6.44 -17.73 -2.31
N ILE A 206 -6.65 -17.67 -3.62
CA ILE A 206 -5.88 -18.42 -4.59
C ILE A 206 -5.32 -17.47 -5.64
N ALA A 207 -4.01 -17.54 -5.89
CA ALA A 207 -3.36 -16.96 -7.05
C ALA A 207 -2.90 -18.09 -7.98
N ASP A 208 -3.33 -18.09 -9.21
CA ASP A 208 -2.97 -19.07 -10.26
C ASP A 208 -1.66 -18.71 -10.98
N TYR A 209 -0.82 -17.93 -10.34
CA TYR A 209 0.46 -17.41 -10.83
C TYR A 209 1.47 -17.26 -9.70
N ASN A 210 2.74 -17.07 -10.09
CA ASN A 210 3.83 -16.90 -9.12
C ASN A 210 3.97 -15.46 -8.67
N VAL A 211 3.38 -15.10 -7.54
CA VAL A 211 3.47 -13.77 -6.92
C VAL A 211 4.89 -13.42 -6.49
N PHE A 212 5.71 -14.40 -6.12
CA PHE A 212 7.09 -14.15 -5.67
C PHE A 212 7.99 -13.50 -6.74
N ASN A 213 7.62 -13.62 -8.03
CA ASN A 213 8.34 -12.96 -9.11
C ASN A 213 8.02 -11.47 -9.26
N MET A 214 7.07 -10.93 -8.49
CA MET A 214 6.60 -9.56 -8.63
C MET A 214 7.30 -8.60 -7.67
N TYR A 215 7.93 -9.09 -6.61
CA TYR A 215 8.57 -8.26 -5.60
C TYR A 215 9.79 -8.95 -5.00
N ASP A 216 10.72 -8.15 -4.51
CA ASP A 216 11.85 -8.62 -3.71
C ASP A 216 11.63 -8.33 -2.23
N SER A 217 11.45 -9.38 -1.45
CA SER A 217 11.29 -9.28 0.00
C SER A 217 12.56 -8.79 0.73
N GLN A 218 13.69 -8.73 0.02
CA GLN A 218 14.97 -8.26 0.54
C GLN A 218 15.23 -6.79 0.21
N SER A 219 14.56 -6.23 -0.80
CA SER A 219 14.80 -4.86 -1.29
C SER A 219 14.59 -3.78 -0.22
N CYS A 220 13.77 -4.06 0.78
CA CYS A 220 13.48 -3.13 1.88
C CYS A 220 14.44 -3.22 3.08
N LYS A 221 15.40 -4.15 3.09
CA LYS A 221 16.13 -4.47 4.32
C LYS A 221 17.14 -3.43 4.80
N PRO A 222 18.00 -2.83 3.97
CA PRO A 222 19.07 -1.97 4.50
C PRO A 222 18.69 -0.49 4.59
N LYS A 223 17.80 -0.01 3.77
CA LYS A 223 17.61 1.43 3.55
C LYS A 223 16.50 2.08 4.36
N PHE A 224 15.57 1.29 4.86
CA PHE A 224 14.48 1.74 5.71
C PHE A 224 14.71 1.43 7.20
N TYR A 225 15.91 0.95 7.56
CA TYR A 225 16.16 0.45 8.91
C TYR A 225 16.28 1.56 9.95
N ASP A 226 16.72 2.71 9.54
CA ASP A 226 16.94 3.92 10.34
C ASP A 226 15.81 4.94 10.27
N GLY A 227 14.73 4.59 9.60
CA GLY A 227 13.54 5.44 9.53
C GLY A 227 13.62 6.54 8.49
N HIS A 228 14.70 6.63 7.73
CA HIS A 228 14.86 7.57 6.63
C HIS A 228 14.71 6.88 5.29
N PHE A 229 13.94 7.47 4.39
CA PHE A 229 13.98 7.12 2.98
C PHE A 229 15.29 7.61 2.41
N ASN A 230 15.98 6.75 1.70
CA ASN A 230 17.11 7.16 0.89
C ASN A 230 16.56 7.57 -0.47
N ASP A 231 16.53 8.88 -0.71
CA ASP A 231 15.98 9.47 -1.94
C ASP A 231 16.54 8.82 -3.21
N ASP A 232 17.84 8.53 -3.24
CA ASP A 232 18.50 7.90 -4.39
C ASP A 232 17.97 6.50 -4.71
N PHE A 233 17.50 5.77 -3.70
CA PHE A 233 16.97 4.41 -3.89
C PHE A 233 15.60 4.41 -4.57
N ASP A 234 14.72 5.28 -4.14
CA ASP A 234 13.34 5.30 -4.61
C ASP A 234 13.27 5.73 -6.07
N TYR A 235 14.13 6.64 -6.47
CA TYR A 235 14.24 7.10 -7.85
C TYR A 235 14.76 6.05 -8.83
N LEU A 236 15.88 5.42 -8.49
CA LEU A 236 16.54 4.46 -9.36
C LEU A 236 15.69 3.22 -9.64
N GLN A 237 14.79 2.87 -8.73
CA GLN A 237 13.91 1.71 -8.91
C GLN A 237 12.63 2.03 -9.70
N CYS A 238 12.24 3.29 -9.73
CA CYS A 238 10.99 3.72 -10.34
C CYS A 238 11.17 4.38 -11.71
N GLU A 239 12.35 4.89 -12.02
CA GLU A 239 12.62 5.64 -13.25
C GLU A 239 12.31 4.89 -14.54
N ASN A 240 12.41 3.57 -14.53
CA ASN A 240 12.30 2.77 -15.74
C ASN A 240 10.90 2.32 -16.12
N THR A 241 9.86 2.61 -15.31
CA THR A 241 8.57 1.95 -15.47
C THR A 241 7.36 2.87 -15.51
N ASP A 242 7.43 4.03 -14.88
CA ASP A 242 6.38 5.05 -14.94
C ASP A 242 7.00 6.43 -14.70
N ASN A 243 7.54 7.01 -15.76
CA ASN A 243 8.35 8.23 -15.71
C ASN A 243 7.62 9.46 -15.18
N THR A 244 6.30 9.44 -15.14
CA THR A 244 5.56 10.66 -14.82
C THR A 244 5.20 10.74 -13.36
N LEU A 245 4.62 9.68 -12.79
CA LEU A 245 4.10 9.75 -11.43
C LEU A 245 5.19 9.48 -10.39
N ASN A 246 6.05 8.51 -10.62
CA ASN A 246 7.17 8.24 -9.73
C ASN A 246 8.13 9.43 -9.66
N GLY A 247 8.48 10.01 -10.80
CA GLY A 247 9.27 11.24 -10.85
C GLY A 247 8.60 12.42 -10.13
N TYR A 248 7.27 12.50 -10.18
CA TYR A 248 6.50 13.51 -9.48
C TYR A 248 6.57 13.34 -7.94
N ILE A 249 6.40 12.12 -7.46
CA ILE A 249 6.49 11.82 -6.02
C ILE A 249 7.90 12.02 -5.52
N ALA A 250 8.86 11.51 -6.28
CA ALA A 250 10.25 11.68 -6.00
C ALA A 250 10.60 13.18 -5.88
N TYR A 251 10.11 14.01 -6.78
CA TYR A 251 10.28 15.43 -6.67
C TYR A 251 9.62 16.00 -5.41
N LEU A 252 8.40 15.59 -5.09
CA LEU A 252 7.70 16.01 -3.88
C LEU A 252 8.49 15.66 -2.62
N GLU A 253 9.01 14.45 -2.53
CA GLU A 253 9.78 14.01 -1.37
C GLU A 253 11.11 14.74 -1.22
N LYS A 254 11.78 15.01 -2.33
CA LYS A 254 13.06 15.71 -2.33
C LYS A 254 12.96 17.20 -1.96
N TYR A 255 11.87 17.85 -2.38
CA TYR A 255 11.69 19.30 -2.25
C TYR A 255 10.51 19.66 -1.33
N ASP A 256 10.19 18.81 -0.38
CA ASP A 256 9.04 18.96 0.50
C ASP A 256 9.02 20.31 1.25
N ASP A 257 10.16 20.72 1.75
CA ASP A 257 10.29 22.00 2.46
C ASP A 257 10.37 23.21 1.51
N GLU A 258 10.56 22.95 0.21
CA GLU A 258 10.82 23.97 -0.82
C GLU A 258 9.75 24.00 -1.92
N LEU A 259 8.70 23.18 -1.81
CA LEU A 259 7.68 23.10 -2.85
C LEU A 259 6.97 24.44 -3.00
N PRO A 260 7.20 25.19 -4.08
CA PRO A 260 6.63 26.50 -4.25
C PRO A 260 5.17 26.46 -4.63
N ASP A 261 4.47 27.56 -4.35
CA ASP A 261 3.10 27.75 -4.83
C ASP A 261 3.00 27.46 -6.34
N GLY A 262 2.00 26.68 -6.74
CA GLY A 262 1.81 26.30 -8.14
C GLY A 262 2.72 25.20 -8.66
N PHE A 263 3.34 24.40 -7.79
CA PHE A 263 4.15 23.26 -8.17
C PHE A 263 3.51 22.37 -9.26
N TYR A 264 2.24 22.07 -9.13
CA TYR A 264 1.49 21.32 -10.13
C TYR A 264 1.47 21.99 -11.50
N GLN A 265 1.54 23.32 -11.56
CA GLN A 265 1.57 24.07 -12.82
C GLN A 265 2.94 24.05 -13.51
N ARG A 266 4.03 23.89 -12.76
CA ARG A 266 5.39 23.85 -13.32
C ARG A 266 5.65 22.64 -14.21
N ARG A 267 4.97 21.52 -13.94
CA ARG A 267 5.13 20.32 -14.76
C ARG A 267 4.57 20.44 -16.17
N LYS A 268 3.67 21.37 -16.41
CA LYS A 268 3.20 21.66 -17.80
C LYS A 268 4.33 22.05 -18.75
N ASN A 269 5.44 22.56 -18.18
CA ASN A 269 6.54 23.09 -18.97
C ASN A 269 7.73 22.11 -19.08
N VAL A 270 7.62 20.93 -18.55
CA VAL A 270 8.70 19.92 -18.49
C VAL A 270 8.37 18.65 -19.30
N ILE A 271 7.15 18.55 -19.83
CA ILE A 271 6.73 17.45 -20.71
C ILE A 271 6.64 17.94 -22.14
#